data_0388bc0551fdfe3a85be1dc46be1a89a
#
_entry.id   0388bc0551fdfe3a85be1dc46be1a89a
#
_cell.length_a   1.000
_cell.length_b   1.000
_cell.length_c   1.000
_cell.angle_alpha   90.00
_cell.angle_beta   90.00
_cell.angle_gamma   90.00
#
_symmetry.space_group_name_H-M   'P 1'
#
loop_
_entity.id
_entity.type
_entity.pdbx_description
1 polymer ?
#
loop_
_entity_poly.entity_id
_entity_poly.type
_entity_poly.pdbx_seq_one_letter_code
_entity_poly.pdbx_strand_id
1 'polypeptide(L)'
;MTEIKTDFEIRQAEEEDVPEILELIKALAEFENLSGEVVATEELLKITLFGINSQAEVQIAYDKNKTLGFALYFRTFSTFLGRPGIYLEYLYVRESARGKGVGEALLRRLAQRTREIGGGRLEWSVLNWNEAAIKFYQKMGASPLDEWTMFRVTGNKLKELAEE
;
A
#
# COMPACT_ATOMS: atom_id res chain seq x y z
N MET A 1 10.06 -21.28 20.19
CA MET A 1 9.45 -20.07 19.58
C MET A 1 7.98 -20.04 19.92
N THR A 2 7.58 -19.07 20.68
CA THR A 2 6.16 -18.82 20.94
C THR A 2 5.58 -18.20 19.68
N GLU A 3 4.71 -18.93 18.98
CA GLU A 3 3.86 -18.33 17.96
C GLU A 3 3.06 -17.20 18.65
N ILE A 4 3.32 -15.97 18.24
CA ILE A 4 2.47 -14.84 18.64
C ILE A 4 1.14 -15.12 17.96
N LYS A 5 0.18 -15.63 18.73
CA LYS A 5 -1.20 -15.77 18.28
C LYS A 5 -1.72 -14.35 18.03
N THR A 6 -1.65 -13.92 16.80
CA THR A 6 -2.29 -12.67 16.39
C THR A 6 -3.79 -12.93 16.33
N ASP A 7 -4.58 -12.08 16.98
CA ASP A 7 -6.06 -12.18 16.98
C ASP A 7 -6.67 -11.75 15.62
N PHE A 8 -5.87 -11.74 14.55
CA PHE A 8 -6.30 -11.33 13.21
C PHE A 8 -5.60 -12.16 12.14
N GLU A 9 -6.18 -12.17 10.95
CA GLU A 9 -5.66 -12.83 9.76
C GLU A 9 -5.39 -11.83 8.65
N ILE A 10 -4.53 -12.22 7.69
CA ILE A 10 -4.26 -11.45 6.47
C ILE A 10 -4.59 -12.32 5.28
N ARG A 11 -5.36 -11.77 4.34
CA ARG A 11 -5.68 -12.41 3.06
C ARG A 11 -5.57 -11.45 1.90
N GLN A 12 -5.43 -12.00 0.71
CA GLN A 12 -5.58 -11.21 -0.51
C GLN A 12 -7.05 -10.78 -0.66
N ALA A 13 -7.26 -9.54 -1.10
CA ALA A 13 -8.59 -9.03 -1.37
C ALA A 13 -9.23 -9.69 -2.59
N GLU A 14 -10.54 -9.75 -2.58
CA GLU A 14 -11.41 -10.20 -3.67
C GLU A 14 -12.27 -9.04 -4.17
N GLU A 15 -12.93 -9.21 -5.31
CA GLU A 15 -13.73 -8.13 -5.94
C GLU A 15 -14.83 -7.61 -5.01
N GLU A 16 -15.41 -8.51 -4.19
CA GLU A 16 -16.44 -8.19 -3.21
C GLU A 16 -15.95 -7.23 -2.10
N ASP A 17 -14.64 -7.13 -1.91
CA ASP A 17 -14.04 -6.22 -0.93
C ASP A 17 -13.95 -4.76 -1.42
N VAL A 18 -14.26 -4.48 -2.69
CA VAL A 18 -14.09 -3.14 -3.28
C VAL A 18 -14.76 -2.01 -2.49
N PRO A 19 -16.01 -2.15 -2.02
CA PRO A 19 -16.61 -1.10 -1.20
C PRO A 19 -15.80 -0.79 0.06
N GLU A 20 -15.32 -1.82 0.74
CA GLU A 20 -14.48 -1.68 1.94
C GLU A 20 -13.11 -1.07 1.63
N ILE A 21 -12.49 -1.48 0.52
CA ILE A 21 -11.23 -0.91 0.05
C ILE A 21 -11.38 0.60 -0.19
N LEU A 22 -12.45 1.02 -0.85
CA LEU A 22 -12.72 2.45 -1.09
C LEU A 22 -12.89 3.23 0.22
N GLU A 23 -13.58 2.67 1.21
CA GLU A 23 -13.71 3.28 2.53
C GLU A 23 -12.35 3.44 3.23
N LEU A 24 -11.50 2.42 3.14
CA LEU A 24 -10.16 2.47 3.73
C LEU A 24 -9.26 3.50 3.02
N ILE A 25 -9.36 3.62 1.70
CA ILE A 25 -8.65 4.67 0.94
C ILE A 25 -9.09 6.07 1.41
N LYS A 26 -10.41 6.28 1.56
CA LYS A 26 -10.94 7.56 2.06
C LYS A 26 -10.49 7.86 3.49
N ALA A 27 -10.49 6.85 4.35
CA ALA A 27 -10.03 6.99 5.74
C ALA A 27 -8.55 7.38 5.82
N LEU A 28 -7.70 6.78 4.99
CA LEU A 28 -6.29 7.17 4.90
C LEU A 28 -6.13 8.60 4.38
N ALA A 29 -6.86 8.97 3.33
CA ALA A 29 -6.81 10.32 2.78
C ALA A 29 -7.25 11.38 3.80
N GLU A 30 -8.26 11.08 4.61
CA GLU A 30 -8.68 11.94 5.72
C GLU A 30 -7.58 12.07 6.77
N PHE A 31 -6.95 10.97 7.17
CA PHE A 31 -5.81 10.99 8.10
C PHE A 31 -4.64 11.83 7.58
N GLU A 32 -4.36 11.79 6.29
CA GLU A 32 -3.31 12.55 5.63
C GLU A 32 -3.71 14.00 5.25
N ASN A 33 -4.95 14.42 5.56
CA ASN A 33 -5.53 15.71 5.15
C ASN A 33 -5.59 15.90 3.61
N LEU A 34 -5.83 14.83 2.88
CA LEU A 34 -5.88 14.75 1.42
C LEU A 34 -7.23 14.26 0.89
N SER A 35 -8.31 14.41 1.67
CA SER A 35 -9.65 13.88 1.31
C SER A 35 -10.15 14.39 -0.06
N GLY A 36 -9.79 15.60 -0.45
CA GLY A 36 -10.16 16.18 -1.74
C GLY A 36 -9.46 15.55 -2.95
N GLU A 37 -8.41 14.78 -2.74
CA GLU A 37 -7.64 14.12 -3.81
C GLU A 37 -8.25 12.77 -4.25
N VAL A 38 -9.19 12.22 -3.45
CA VAL A 38 -9.80 10.92 -3.76
C VAL A 38 -10.89 11.08 -4.80
N VAL A 39 -10.61 10.61 -6.01
CA VAL A 39 -11.55 10.56 -7.14
C VAL A 39 -11.88 9.12 -7.56
N ALA A 40 -11.29 8.14 -6.90
CA ALA A 40 -11.56 6.73 -7.14
C ALA A 40 -13.01 6.37 -6.84
N THR A 41 -13.58 5.49 -7.64
CA THR A 41 -14.92 4.94 -7.47
C THR A 41 -14.84 3.43 -7.36
N GLU A 42 -15.88 2.79 -6.83
CA GLU A 42 -15.97 1.32 -6.79
C GLU A 42 -15.82 0.70 -8.18
N GLU A 43 -16.44 1.30 -9.19
CA GLU A 43 -16.37 0.83 -10.57
C GLU A 43 -14.94 0.88 -11.12
N LEU A 44 -14.23 1.98 -10.93
CA LEU A 44 -12.82 2.08 -11.32
C LEU A 44 -11.93 1.08 -10.58
N LEU A 45 -12.15 0.90 -9.28
CA LEU A 45 -11.38 -0.07 -8.48
C LEU A 45 -11.64 -1.52 -8.92
N LYS A 46 -12.87 -1.87 -9.26
CA LYS A 46 -13.18 -3.19 -9.83
C LYS A 46 -12.37 -3.46 -11.09
N ILE A 47 -12.35 -2.52 -12.01
CA ILE A 47 -11.62 -2.66 -13.28
C ILE A 47 -10.10 -2.72 -13.05
N THR A 48 -9.56 -1.83 -12.22
CA THR A 48 -8.11 -1.65 -12.07
C THR A 48 -7.46 -2.66 -11.13
N LEU A 49 -8.19 -3.17 -10.15
CA LEU A 49 -7.67 -4.15 -9.18
C LEU A 49 -8.02 -5.59 -9.55
N PHE A 50 -9.18 -5.84 -10.15
CA PHE A 50 -9.71 -7.18 -10.40
C PHE A 50 -10.01 -7.48 -11.86
N GLY A 51 -9.85 -6.51 -12.76
CA GLY A 51 -9.98 -6.72 -14.20
C GLY A 51 -8.84 -7.54 -14.81
N ILE A 52 -8.95 -7.84 -16.10
CA ILE A 52 -7.97 -8.66 -16.84
C ILE A 52 -6.55 -8.11 -16.75
N ASN A 53 -6.40 -6.80 -16.73
CA ASN A 53 -5.11 -6.11 -16.61
C ASN A 53 -5.02 -5.40 -15.26
N SER A 54 -5.12 -6.15 -14.16
CA SER A 54 -5.01 -5.55 -12.82
C SER A 54 -3.69 -4.81 -12.66
N GLN A 55 -3.78 -3.59 -12.12
CA GLN A 55 -2.63 -2.70 -11.94
C GLN A 55 -2.02 -2.80 -10.54
N ALA A 56 -2.78 -3.28 -9.58
CA ALA A 56 -2.37 -3.37 -8.19
C ALA A 56 -3.01 -4.58 -7.50
N GLU A 57 -2.46 -4.94 -6.35
CA GLU A 57 -2.95 -5.99 -5.47
C GLU A 57 -3.22 -5.41 -4.09
N VAL A 58 -4.11 -6.03 -3.33
CA VAL A 58 -4.48 -5.60 -1.98
C VAL A 58 -4.41 -6.77 -1.01
N GLN A 59 -3.75 -6.57 0.13
CA GLN A 59 -3.82 -7.45 1.30
C GLN A 59 -4.70 -6.79 2.36
N ILE A 60 -5.62 -7.55 2.94
CA ILE A 60 -6.53 -7.08 3.99
C ILE A 60 -6.23 -7.84 5.28
N ALA A 61 -6.08 -7.08 6.36
CA ALA A 61 -6.05 -7.62 7.72
C ALA A 61 -7.46 -7.57 8.31
N TYR A 62 -7.93 -8.66 8.88
CA TYR A 62 -9.28 -8.76 9.42
C TYR A 62 -9.32 -9.63 10.68
N ASP A 63 -10.26 -9.32 11.57
CA ASP A 63 -10.64 -10.14 12.71
C ASP A 63 -12.11 -10.52 12.57
N LYS A 64 -12.38 -11.83 12.42
CA LYS A 64 -13.70 -12.35 12.05
C LYS A 64 -14.20 -11.71 10.75
N ASN A 65 -15.22 -10.87 10.80
CA ASN A 65 -15.76 -10.15 9.62
C ASN A 65 -15.40 -8.65 9.62
N LYS A 66 -14.50 -8.21 10.52
CA LYS A 66 -14.14 -6.80 10.67
C LYS A 66 -12.77 -6.54 10.04
N THR A 67 -12.75 -5.65 9.07
CA THR A 67 -11.51 -5.18 8.46
C THR A 67 -10.76 -4.25 9.42
N LEU A 68 -9.50 -4.56 9.66
CA LEU A 68 -8.63 -3.80 10.57
C LEU A 68 -7.70 -2.84 9.83
N GLY A 69 -7.33 -3.20 8.62
CA GLY A 69 -6.42 -2.42 7.80
C GLY A 69 -6.14 -3.08 6.46
N PHE A 70 -5.38 -2.41 5.62
CA PHE A 70 -5.04 -2.91 4.30
C PHE A 70 -3.67 -2.41 3.83
N ALA A 71 -3.11 -3.12 2.86
CA ALA A 71 -1.96 -2.71 2.08
C ALA A 71 -2.29 -2.84 0.59
N LEU A 72 -2.20 -1.75 -0.14
CA LEU A 72 -2.35 -1.71 -1.60
C LEU A 72 -0.98 -1.49 -2.22
N TYR A 73 -0.59 -2.33 -3.16
CA TYR A 73 0.75 -2.36 -3.72
C TYR A 73 0.74 -2.81 -5.18
N PHE A 74 1.82 -2.54 -5.88
CA PHE A 74 2.01 -2.94 -7.26
C PHE A 74 3.47 -3.32 -7.54
N ARG A 75 3.69 -4.00 -8.66
CA ARG A 75 5.02 -4.45 -9.06
C ARG A 75 5.80 -3.32 -9.71
N THR A 76 7.07 -3.23 -9.35
CA THR A 76 8.08 -2.37 -9.98
C THR A 76 9.15 -3.22 -10.63
N PHE A 77 10.08 -2.58 -11.32
CA PHE A 77 11.24 -3.24 -11.89
C PHE A 77 12.51 -2.47 -11.60
N SER A 78 13.54 -3.15 -11.14
CA SER A 78 14.87 -2.58 -10.95
C SER A 78 15.78 -2.97 -12.12
N THR A 79 16.21 -1.99 -12.89
CA THR A 79 17.14 -2.21 -14.00
C THR A 79 18.51 -2.70 -13.50
N PHE A 80 19.00 -2.19 -12.38
CA PHE A 80 20.28 -2.57 -11.82
C PHE A 80 20.29 -4.00 -11.28
N LEU A 81 19.18 -4.44 -10.68
CA LEU A 81 19.05 -5.80 -10.18
C LEU A 81 18.55 -6.78 -11.24
N GLY A 82 17.97 -6.30 -12.33
CA GLY A 82 17.30 -7.13 -13.34
C GLY A 82 16.14 -7.94 -12.75
N ARG A 83 15.48 -7.40 -11.72
CA ARG A 83 14.45 -8.09 -10.95
C ARG A 83 13.24 -7.20 -10.68
N PRO A 84 12.05 -7.82 -10.49
CA PRO A 84 10.90 -7.08 -10.00
C PRO A 84 11.11 -6.59 -8.57
N GLY A 85 10.30 -5.66 -8.16
CA GLY A 85 10.13 -5.21 -6.80
C GLY A 85 8.66 -5.04 -6.49
N ILE A 86 8.37 -4.61 -5.27
CA ILE A 86 7.04 -4.17 -4.86
C ILE A 86 7.13 -2.74 -4.37
N TYR A 87 6.18 -1.92 -4.83
CA TYR A 87 5.92 -0.59 -4.29
C TYR A 87 4.62 -0.62 -3.50
N LEU A 88 4.71 -0.32 -2.22
CA LEU A 88 3.57 -0.16 -1.34
C LEU A 88 3.02 1.26 -1.51
N GLU A 89 1.85 1.37 -2.14
CA GLU A 89 1.17 2.65 -2.36
C GLU A 89 0.47 3.14 -1.10
N TYR A 90 -0.32 2.26 -0.45
CA TYR A 90 -1.04 2.58 0.77
C TYR A 90 -0.92 1.48 1.82
N LEU A 91 -0.60 1.91 3.05
CA LEU A 91 -0.69 1.10 4.26
C LEU A 91 -1.53 1.88 5.27
N TYR A 92 -2.67 1.33 5.64
CA TYR A 92 -3.55 1.95 6.62
C TYR A 92 -4.07 0.92 7.62
N VAL A 93 -4.08 1.30 8.89
CA VAL A 93 -4.67 0.53 9.99
C VAL A 93 -5.69 1.41 10.67
N ARG A 94 -6.92 0.92 10.82
CA ARG A 94 -7.98 1.62 11.54
C ARG A 94 -7.49 2.01 12.94
N GLU A 95 -7.87 3.18 13.41
CA GLU A 95 -7.43 3.70 14.71
C GLU A 95 -7.71 2.70 15.86
N SER A 96 -8.89 2.07 15.84
CA SER A 96 -9.29 1.06 16.84
C SER A 96 -8.42 -0.22 16.83
N ALA A 97 -7.67 -0.46 15.77
CA ALA A 97 -6.81 -1.63 15.58
C ALA A 97 -5.31 -1.31 15.71
N ARG A 98 -4.94 -0.06 15.96
CA ARG A 98 -3.54 0.34 16.12
C ARG A 98 -2.95 -0.20 17.41
N GLY A 99 -1.61 -0.36 17.43
CA GLY A 99 -0.90 -0.91 18.57
C GLY A 99 -1.02 -2.43 18.76
N LYS A 100 -1.67 -3.13 17.83
CA LYS A 100 -1.87 -4.59 17.84
C LYS A 100 -0.98 -5.36 16.87
N GLY A 101 -0.05 -4.68 16.20
CA GLY A 101 0.88 -5.30 15.27
C GLY A 101 0.32 -5.50 13.84
N VAL A 102 -0.85 -4.94 13.51
CA VAL A 102 -1.49 -5.10 12.19
C VAL A 102 -0.62 -4.51 11.08
N GLY A 103 -0.11 -3.30 11.25
CA GLY A 103 0.75 -2.63 10.26
C GLY A 103 2.05 -3.39 10.01
N GLU A 104 2.68 -3.89 11.08
CA GLU A 104 3.88 -4.72 10.97
C GLU A 104 3.60 -6.02 10.22
N ALA A 105 2.50 -6.70 10.53
CA ALA A 105 2.11 -7.94 9.88
C ALA A 105 1.83 -7.74 8.38
N LEU A 106 1.15 -6.66 7.99
CA LEU A 106 0.93 -6.29 6.59
C LEU A 106 2.26 -6.03 5.86
N LEU A 107 3.16 -5.27 6.46
CA LEU A 107 4.48 -5.00 5.87
C LEU A 107 5.31 -6.28 5.71
N ARG A 108 5.30 -7.16 6.70
CA ARG A 108 5.95 -8.48 6.62
C ARG A 108 5.34 -9.36 5.53
N ARG A 109 4.02 -9.33 5.36
CA ARG A 109 3.35 -10.05 4.27
C ARG A 109 3.81 -9.56 2.89
N LEU A 110 3.98 -8.24 2.72
CA LEU A 110 4.51 -7.69 1.49
C LEU A 110 5.99 -8.06 1.26
N ALA A 111 6.79 -8.10 2.31
CA ALA A 111 8.17 -8.59 2.20
C ALA A 111 8.22 -10.06 1.75
N GLN A 112 7.35 -10.91 2.28
CA GLN A 112 7.20 -12.29 1.81
C GLN A 112 6.78 -12.34 0.34
N ARG A 113 5.77 -11.54 -0.04
CA ARG A 113 5.30 -11.43 -1.42
C ARG A 113 6.40 -10.97 -2.37
N THR A 114 7.24 -10.03 -1.94
CA THR A 114 8.41 -9.57 -2.71
C THR A 114 9.35 -10.75 -3.00
N ARG A 115 9.63 -11.57 -2.01
CA ARG A 115 10.47 -12.77 -2.20
C ARG A 115 9.81 -13.83 -3.10
N GLU A 116 8.51 -14.06 -2.94
CA GLU A 116 7.73 -15.00 -3.75
C GLU A 116 7.82 -14.70 -5.25
N ILE A 117 7.83 -13.43 -5.63
CA ILE A 117 7.96 -13.00 -7.04
C ILE A 117 9.41 -12.89 -7.53
N GLY A 118 10.39 -13.28 -6.73
CA GLY A 118 11.81 -13.12 -7.05
C GLY A 118 12.31 -11.68 -6.96
N GLY A 119 11.60 -10.83 -6.23
CA GLY A 119 11.90 -9.41 -6.09
C GLY A 119 13.08 -9.12 -5.18
N GLY A 120 13.73 -7.98 -5.43
CA GLY A 120 14.88 -7.50 -4.65
C GLY A 120 14.62 -6.26 -3.81
N ARG A 121 13.44 -5.62 -3.96
CA ARG A 121 13.12 -4.36 -3.25
C ARG A 121 11.66 -4.32 -2.85
N LEU A 122 11.42 -3.77 -1.66
CA LEU A 122 10.13 -3.33 -1.18
C LEU A 122 10.26 -1.85 -0.83
N GLU A 123 9.53 -1.00 -1.51
CA GLU A 123 9.68 0.46 -1.43
C GLU A 123 8.32 1.13 -1.17
N TRP A 124 8.35 2.29 -0.53
CA TRP A 124 7.17 3.14 -0.28
C TRP A 124 7.58 4.56 0.01
N SER A 125 6.61 5.46 0.07
CA SER A 125 6.78 6.84 0.48
C SER A 125 5.99 7.13 1.76
N VAL A 126 6.41 8.12 2.50
CA VAL A 126 5.73 8.63 3.68
C VAL A 126 5.79 10.14 3.68
N LEU A 127 4.73 10.78 4.14
CA LEU A 127 4.72 12.23 4.31
C LEU A 127 5.75 12.65 5.36
N ASN A 128 6.55 13.66 5.04
CA ASN A 128 7.69 14.09 5.88
C ASN A 128 7.30 14.47 7.31
N TRP A 129 6.05 14.93 7.51
CA TRP A 129 5.54 15.28 8.84
C TRP A 129 5.17 14.06 9.71
N ASN A 130 5.03 12.88 9.10
CA ASN A 130 4.58 11.66 9.79
C ASN A 130 5.74 10.96 10.50
N GLU A 131 6.26 11.59 11.53
CA GLU A 131 7.42 11.10 12.27
C GLU A 131 7.19 9.72 12.92
N ALA A 132 5.97 9.44 13.37
CA ALA A 132 5.63 8.16 13.97
C ALA A 132 5.77 7.01 12.96
N ALA A 133 5.27 7.20 11.74
CA ALA A 133 5.42 6.22 10.66
C ALA A 133 6.89 6.06 10.24
N ILE A 134 7.64 7.16 10.12
CA ILE A 134 9.06 7.12 9.76
C ILE A 134 9.86 6.29 10.79
N LYS A 135 9.64 6.53 12.09
CA LYS A 135 10.29 5.76 13.16
C LYS A 135 9.90 4.26 13.12
N PHE A 136 8.63 3.98 12.84
CA PHE A 136 8.15 2.61 12.67
C PHE A 136 8.88 1.91 11.50
N TYR A 137 8.98 2.55 10.35
CA TYR A 137 9.65 1.98 9.18
C TYR A 137 11.15 1.77 9.41
N GLN A 138 11.83 2.71 10.05
CA GLN A 138 13.25 2.56 10.42
C GLN A 138 13.46 1.40 11.39
N LYS A 139 12.56 1.20 12.35
CA LYS A 139 12.57 0.06 13.26
C LYS A 139 12.41 -1.27 12.52
N MET A 140 11.66 -1.28 11.41
CA MET A 140 11.49 -2.44 10.55
C MET A 140 12.68 -2.71 9.62
N GLY A 141 13.71 -1.88 9.66
CA GLY A 141 14.93 -2.02 8.86
C GLY A 141 14.92 -1.24 7.54
N ALA A 142 13.93 -0.38 7.32
CA ALA A 142 13.90 0.47 6.13
C ALA A 142 14.86 1.67 6.27
N SER A 143 15.44 2.06 5.14
CA SER A 143 16.31 3.23 5.05
C SER A 143 15.69 4.29 4.14
N PRO A 144 15.62 5.56 4.56
CA PRO A 144 15.13 6.64 3.70
C PRO A 144 16.09 6.88 2.53
N LEU A 145 15.53 7.21 1.36
CA LEU A 145 16.29 7.54 0.15
C LEU A 145 16.37 9.06 -0.03
N ASP A 146 17.06 9.76 0.86
CA ASP A 146 17.11 11.22 0.91
C ASP A 146 17.84 11.86 -0.28
N GLU A 147 18.62 11.07 -1.01
CA GLU A 147 19.37 11.53 -2.20
C GLU A 147 18.51 11.62 -3.46
N TRP A 148 17.28 11.12 -3.44
CA TRP A 148 16.39 11.06 -4.58
C TRP A 148 15.28 12.10 -4.47
N THR A 149 14.99 12.77 -5.58
CA THR A 149 13.84 13.66 -5.72
C THR A 149 12.83 13.03 -6.64
N MET A 150 11.59 12.88 -6.17
CA MET A 150 10.48 12.38 -6.98
C MET A 150 9.88 13.49 -7.83
N PHE A 151 9.64 13.23 -9.11
CA PHE A 151 8.94 14.13 -10.02
C PHE A 151 7.59 13.56 -10.42
N ARG A 152 6.62 14.44 -10.62
CA ARG A 152 5.26 14.08 -11.05
C ARG A 152 4.76 15.05 -12.11
N VAL A 153 4.16 14.51 -13.16
CA VAL A 153 3.42 15.26 -14.17
C VAL A 153 1.98 14.75 -14.20
N THR A 154 1.02 15.63 -14.05
CA THR A 154 -0.41 15.28 -13.99
C THR A 154 -1.26 16.30 -14.75
N GLY A 155 -2.55 15.98 -14.95
CA GLY A 155 -3.55 16.89 -15.48
C GLY A 155 -3.21 17.41 -16.88
N ASN A 156 -3.40 18.70 -17.11
CA ASN A 156 -3.17 19.32 -18.41
C ASN A 156 -1.70 19.22 -18.84
N LYS A 157 -0.76 19.33 -17.93
CA LYS A 157 0.67 19.19 -18.26
C LYS A 157 1.02 17.79 -18.76
N LEU A 158 0.37 16.75 -18.26
CA LEU A 158 0.54 15.41 -18.79
C LEU A 158 -0.01 15.29 -20.22
N LYS A 159 -1.15 15.92 -20.50
CA LYS A 159 -1.72 15.97 -21.85
C LYS A 159 -0.79 16.71 -22.81
N GLU A 160 -0.33 17.91 -22.45
CA GLU A 160 0.60 18.70 -23.24
C GLU A 160 1.90 17.93 -23.56
N LEU A 161 2.44 17.21 -22.59
CA LEU A 161 3.67 16.42 -22.76
C LEU A 161 3.44 15.19 -23.68
N ALA A 162 2.23 14.66 -23.75
CA ALA A 162 1.86 13.51 -24.56
C ALA A 162 1.49 13.90 -26.02
N GLU A 163 1.23 15.17 -26.29
CA GLU A 163 0.93 15.69 -27.62
C GLU A 163 2.25 16.02 -28.34
N GLU A 164 2.36 15.60 -29.62
CA GLU A 164 3.47 15.97 -30.49
C GLU A 164 3.32 17.38 -31.06
#